data_09a6f3d516574d196373df5f879da3aa
#
_entry.id   09a6f3d516574d196373df5f879da3aa
#
_cell.length_a   1.000
_cell.length_b   1.000
_cell.length_c   1.000
_cell.angle_alpha   90.00
_cell.angle_beta   90.00
_cell.angle_gamma   90.00
#
_symmetry.space_group_name_H-M   'P 1'
#
loop_
_entity.id
_entity.type
_entity.pdbx_description
1 polymer ?
#
loop_
_entity_poly.entity_id
_entity_poly.type
_entity_poly.pdbx_seq_one_letter_code
_entity_poly.pdbx_strand_id
1 'polypeptide(L)'
;MNKNYITNAFSINMLSDKIFPCSVQFDDLTECASDIKQLVGYFVNLGYKSCVGHKDLANIVGVEFNRESITLNKGDTVIIIQYRGERLPEGTTELPEGTKVKVYRAIVN
;
A
#
# COMPACT_ATOMS: atom_id res chain seq x y z
N MET A 1 10.05 -18.17 -0.75
CA MET A 1 8.85 -17.72 -0.02
C MET A 1 8.37 -16.41 -0.56
N ASN A 2 7.07 -16.30 -0.80
CA ASN A 2 6.47 -15.04 -1.24
C ASN A 2 6.38 -14.08 -0.06
N LYS A 3 6.57 -12.80 -0.34
CA LYS A 3 6.48 -11.74 0.65
C LYS A 3 5.24 -10.89 0.39
N ASN A 4 4.69 -10.32 1.45
CA ASN A 4 3.47 -9.53 1.41
C ASN A 4 3.72 -8.19 2.10
N TYR A 5 3.44 -7.10 1.39
CA TYR A 5 3.72 -5.76 1.86
C TYR A 5 2.51 -4.84 1.76
N ILE A 6 2.55 -3.75 2.51
CA ILE A 6 1.60 -2.65 2.42
C ILE A 6 2.39 -1.37 2.18
N THR A 7 2.01 -0.58 1.16
CA THR A 7 2.70 0.67 0.83
C THR A 7 1.70 1.74 0.41
N ASN A 8 2.04 2.99 0.60
CA ASN A 8 1.32 4.11 -0.02
C ASN A 8 2.18 4.85 -1.05
N ALA A 9 3.30 4.25 -1.46
CA ALA A 9 4.26 4.83 -2.41
C ALA A 9 4.82 3.75 -3.36
N PHE A 10 3.92 3.03 -4.05
CA PHE A 10 4.33 1.98 -4.98
C PHE A 10 5.10 2.59 -6.16
N SER A 11 6.19 1.92 -6.55
CA SER A 11 7.02 2.30 -7.68
C SER A 11 7.49 1.06 -8.43
N ILE A 12 7.62 1.18 -9.75
CA ILE A 12 8.20 0.12 -10.57
C ILE A 12 9.64 -0.22 -10.16
N ASN A 13 10.34 0.74 -9.53
CA ASN A 13 11.69 0.52 -9.02
C ASN A 13 11.76 -0.51 -7.89
N MET A 14 10.63 -0.87 -7.30
CA MET A 14 10.55 -1.94 -6.30
C MET A 14 10.73 -3.32 -6.92
N LEU A 15 10.47 -3.47 -8.23
CA LEU A 15 10.61 -4.75 -8.93
C LEU A 15 12.09 -5.10 -9.08
N SER A 16 12.43 -6.34 -8.77
CA SER A 16 13.80 -6.83 -8.94
C SER A 16 14.20 -6.83 -10.42
N ASP A 17 15.41 -6.35 -10.73
CA ASP A 17 15.95 -6.41 -12.09
C ASP A 17 16.06 -7.84 -12.62
N LYS A 18 16.11 -8.81 -11.72
CA LYS A 18 16.31 -10.23 -12.07
C LYS A 18 15.03 -10.92 -12.53
N ILE A 19 13.86 -10.31 -12.33
CA ILE A 19 12.57 -10.96 -12.65
C ILE A 19 12.03 -10.60 -14.02
N PHE A 20 12.64 -9.64 -14.72
CA PHE A 20 12.17 -9.23 -16.05
C PHE A 20 12.49 -10.28 -17.12
N PRO A 21 11.58 -10.53 -18.07
CA PRO A 21 10.27 -9.92 -18.18
C PRO A 21 9.29 -10.45 -17.12
N CYS A 22 8.45 -9.57 -16.59
CA CYS A 22 7.42 -9.92 -15.64
C CYS A 22 6.13 -9.14 -15.92
N SER A 23 5.04 -9.54 -15.29
CA SER A 23 3.80 -8.78 -15.33
C SER A 23 3.33 -8.50 -13.91
N VAL A 24 2.57 -7.43 -13.74
CA VAL A 24 1.96 -7.09 -12.45
C VAL A 24 0.45 -7.02 -12.66
N GLN A 25 -0.27 -7.83 -11.90
CA GLN A 25 -1.72 -7.82 -11.91
C GLN A 25 -2.20 -6.90 -10.80
N PHE A 26 -3.10 -5.97 -11.13
CA PHE A 26 -3.71 -5.08 -10.15
C PHE A 26 -5.18 -5.44 -9.96
N ASP A 27 -5.57 -5.64 -8.71
CA ASP A 27 -6.96 -5.81 -8.33
C ASP A 27 -7.40 -4.57 -7.54
N ASP A 28 -8.52 -3.96 -7.93
CA ASP A 28 -9.05 -2.80 -7.22
C ASP A 28 -9.88 -3.26 -6.03
N LEU A 29 -9.43 -2.94 -4.83
CA LEU A 29 -10.09 -3.28 -3.58
C LEU A 29 -10.83 -2.10 -2.96
N THR A 30 -10.95 -0.99 -3.68
CA THR A 30 -11.49 0.26 -3.14
C THR A 30 -12.94 0.09 -2.66
N GLU A 31 -13.75 -0.68 -3.37
CA GLU A 31 -15.13 -0.94 -2.98
C GLU A 31 -15.27 -1.81 -1.72
N CYS A 32 -14.23 -2.57 -1.40
CA CYS A 32 -14.19 -3.38 -0.19
C CYS A 32 -13.80 -2.55 1.03
N ALA A 33 -13.37 -1.33 0.83
CA ALA A 33 -12.82 -0.44 1.86
C ALA A 33 -13.85 0.59 2.32
N SER A 34 -14.94 0.15 2.95
CA SER A 34 -15.85 1.07 3.64
C SER A 34 -15.13 1.75 4.83
N ASP A 35 -14.12 1.07 5.38
CA ASP A 35 -13.24 1.58 6.43
C ASP A 35 -11.81 1.14 6.10
N ILE A 36 -10.97 2.11 5.73
CA ILE A 36 -9.57 1.84 5.34
C ILE A 36 -8.78 1.24 6.49
N LYS A 37 -8.97 1.72 7.72
CA LYS A 37 -8.29 1.17 8.89
C LYS A 37 -8.61 -0.30 9.09
N GLN A 38 -9.87 -0.67 8.91
CA GLN A 38 -10.32 -2.04 9.05
C GLN A 38 -9.71 -2.93 7.97
N LEU A 39 -9.70 -2.46 6.73
CA LEU A 39 -9.12 -3.21 5.61
C LEU A 39 -7.60 -3.39 5.80
N VAL A 40 -6.89 -2.33 6.14
CA VAL A 40 -5.44 -2.40 6.38
C VAL A 40 -5.15 -3.30 7.59
N GLY A 41 -5.94 -3.19 8.66
CA GLY A 41 -5.82 -4.06 9.84
C GLY A 41 -5.99 -5.54 9.50
N TYR A 42 -6.89 -5.86 8.58
CA TYR A 42 -7.07 -7.21 8.09
C TYR A 42 -5.77 -7.76 7.48
N PHE A 43 -5.13 -6.99 6.60
CA PHE A 43 -3.88 -7.42 5.97
C PHE A 43 -2.72 -7.49 6.97
N VAL A 44 -2.65 -6.56 7.92
CA VAL A 44 -1.65 -6.62 9.00
C VAL A 44 -1.80 -7.92 9.81
N ASN A 45 -3.03 -8.31 10.11
CA ASN A 45 -3.30 -9.56 10.83
C ASN A 45 -2.93 -10.80 10.02
N LEU A 46 -2.93 -10.69 8.69
CA LEU A 46 -2.45 -11.76 7.82
C LEU A 46 -0.93 -11.81 7.70
N GLY A 47 -0.22 -10.89 8.34
CA GLY A 47 1.23 -10.85 8.32
C GLY A 47 1.83 -9.93 7.27
N TYR A 48 1.03 -9.10 6.59
CA TYR A 48 1.54 -8.11 5.64
C TYR A 48 2.33 -7.05 6.40
N LYS A 49 3.51 -6.73 5.87
CA LYS A 49 4.42 -5.77 6.49
C LYS A 49 4.35 -4.42 5.78
N SER A 50 4.14 -3.36 6.54
CA SER A 50 4.23 -2.00 5.99
C SER A 50 5.68 -1.69 5.60
N CYS A 51 5.84 -0.97 4.51
CA CYS A 51 7.15 -0.62 3.98
C CYS A 51 7.17 0.84 3.49
N VAL A 52 7.84 1.11 2.39
CA VAL A 52 8.00 2.48 1.86
C VAL A 52 6.67 3.22 1.82
N GLY A 53 6.63 4.39 2.39
CA GLY A 53 5.44 5.20 2.34
C GLY A 53 5.62 6.58 2.94
N HIS A 54 4.67 7.44 2.63
CA HIS A 54 4.59 8.77 3.21
C HIS A 54 3.88 8.70 4.55
N LYS A 55 4.42 9.39 5.55
CA LYS A 55 3.87 9.40 6.90
C LYS A 55 2.50 10.06 7.00
N ASP A 56 2.13 10.85 6.00
CA ASP A 56 0.89 11.62 5.98
C ASP A 56 -0.36 10.75 6.20
N LEU A 57 -0.33 9.51 5.75
CA LEU A 57 -1.46 8.59 5.87
C LEU A 57 -1.37 7.64 7.07
N ALA A 58 -0.28 7.66 7.83
CA ALA A 58 -0.07 6.68 8.89
C ALA A 58 -1.22 6.67 9.92
N ASN A 59 -1.65 7.83 10.39
CA ASN A 59 -2.73 7.93 11.38
C ASN A 59 -4.10 7.56 10.79
N ILE A 60 -4.29 7.79 9.49
CA ILE A 60 -5.56 7.52 8.82
C ILE A 60 -5.74 6.03 8.60
N VAL A 61 -4.67 5.34 8.18
CA VAL A 61 -4.73 3.90 7.89
C VAL A 61 -4.39 3.02 9.10
N GLY A 62 -3.89 3.62 10.17
CA GLY A 62 -3.57 2.90 11.40
C GLY A 62 -2.29 2.08 11.34
N VAL A 63 -1.41 2.35 10.39
CA VAL A 63 -0.14 1.65 10.19
C VAL A 63 0.96 2.67 9.95
N GLU A 64 2.09 2.51 10.62
CA GLU A 64 3.26 3.33 10.35
C GLU A 64 3.94 2.88 9.06
N PHE A 65 4.33 3.85 8.23
CA PHE A 65 5.12 3.60 7.04
C PHE A 65 6.56 4.01 7.30
N ASN A 66 7.47 3.09 7.06
CA ASN A 66 8.90 3.33 7.15
C ASN A 66 9.44 3.62 5.75
N ARG A 67 10.52 4.41 5.67
CA ARG A 67 11.22 4.65 4.40
C ARG A 67 12.15 3.49 4.04
N GLU A 68 11.71 2.29 4.30
CA GLU A 68 12.48 1.09 4.01
C GLU A 68 12.22 0.66 2.57
N SER A 69 13.26 0.62 1.76
CA SER A 69 13.17 0.14 0.39
C SER A 69 12.98 -1.36 0.38
N ILE A 70 12.09 -1.83 -0.49
CA ILE A 70 11.84 -3.26 -0.68
C ILE A 70 12.14 -3.65 -2.11
N THR A 71 12.38 -4.94 -2.32
CA THR A 71 12.55 -5.54 -3.64
C THR A 71 11.48 -6.61 -3.81
N LEU A 72 10.69 -6.48 -4.87
CA LEU A 72 9.62 -7.42 -5.18
C LEU A 72 10.11 -8.46 -6.18
N ASN A 73 9.81 -9.72 -5.89
CA ASN A 73 10.08 -10.86 -6.75
C ASN A 73 8.77 -11.47 -7.25
N LYS A 74 8.86 -12.39 -8.22
CA LYS A 74 7.67 -13.09 -8.74
C LYS A 74 6.97 -13.82 -7.60
N GLY A 75 5.66 -13.64 -7.50
CA GLY A 75 4.83 -14.20 -6.46
C GLY A 75 4.61 -13.27 -5.26
N ASP A 76 5.34 -12.17 -5.17
CA ASP A 76 5.16 -11.22 -4.09
C ASP A 76 3.88 -10.40 -4.30
N THR A 77 3.27 -10.01 -3.21
CA THR A 77 2.02 -9.24 -3.20
C THR A 77 2.22 -7.96 -2.41
N VAL A 78 1.67 -6.87 -2.93
CA VAL A 78 1.69 -5.60 -2.21
C VAL A 78 0.29 -4.96 -2.23
N ILE A 79 -0.14 -4.50 -1.07
CA ILE A 79 -1.36 -3.70 -0.94
C ILE A 79 -0.95 -2.23 -1.08
N ILE A 80 -1.54 -1.55 -2.04
CA ILE A 80 -1.22 -0.17 -2.39
C ILE A 80 -2.36 0.72 -1.93
N ILE A 81 -2.03 1.70 -1.10
CA ILE A 81 -2.99 2.72 -0.66
C ILE A 81 -2.63 4.00 -1.39
N GLN A 82 -3.51 4.45 -2.28
CA GLN A 82 -3.28 5.65 -3.07
C GLN A 82 -4.21 6.77 -2.62
N TYR A 83 -3.60 7.83 -2.10
CA TYR A 83 -4.30 9.04 -1.71
C TYR A 83 -4.19 10.06 -2.84
N ARG A 84 -5.34 10.64 -3.21
CA ARG A 84 -5.39 11.72 -4.18
C ARG A 84 -6.00 12.95 -3.52
N GLY A 85 -5.20 13.98 -3.36
CA GLY A 85 -5.61 15.22 -2.75
C GLY A 85 -4.40 16.04 -2.34
N GLU A 86 -4.64 17.14 -1.65
CA GLU A 86 -3.58 17.96 -1.11
C GLU A 86 -2.86 17.25 0.02
N ARG A 87 -1.60 17.61 0.24
CA ARG A 87 -0.81 17.07 1.33
C ARG A 87 -1.52 17.29 2.66
N LEU A 88 -1.68 16.23 3.44
CA LEU A 88 -2.34 16.29 4.73
C LEU A 88 -1.44 16.95 5.77
N PRO A 89 -2.01 17.81 6.65
CA PRO A 89 -1.27 18.33 7.79
C PRO A 89 -0.77 17.21 8.69
N GLU A 90 0.38 17.40 9.32
CA GLU A 90 0.92 16.47 10.28
C GLU A 90 -0.08 16.27 11.43
N GLY A 91 -0.29 15.02 11.84
CA GLY A 91 -1.22 14.67 12.90
C GLY A 91 -2.67 14.48 12.45
N THR A 92 -2.96 14.60 11.15
CA THR A 92 -4.30 14.35 10.61
C THR A 92 -4.73 12.91 10.91
N THR A 93 -5.92 12.73 11.49
CA THR A 93 -6.46 11.41 11.84
C THR A 93 -7.64 11.00 10.96
N GLU A 94 -8.22 11.95 10.22
CA GLU A 94 -9.36 11.71 9.35
C GLU A 94 -9.11 12.32 7.98
N LEU A 95 -9.70 11.70 6.95
CA LEU A 95 -9.62 12.24 5.60
C LEU A 95 -10.49 13.48 5.48
N PRO A 96 -9.98 14.56 4.86
CA PRO A 96 -10.81 15.72 4.54
C PRO A 96 -11.97 15.31 3.65
N GLU A 97 -13.10 16.00 3.81
CA GLU A 97 -14.28 15.78 2.97
C GLU A 97 -13.94 15.96 1.50
N GLY A 98 -14.44 15.06 0.66
CA GLY A 98 -14.19 15.08 -0.78
C GLY A 98 -12.88 14.44 -1.24
N THR A 99 -12.04 14.00 -0.32
CA THR A 99 -10.82 13.25 -0.70
C THR A 99 -11.15 11.80 -1.02
N LYS A 100 -10.38 11.24 -1.96
CA LYS A 100 -10.54 9.85 -2.38
C LYS A 100 -9.27 9.07 -2.08
N VAL A 101 -9.46 7.91 -1.46
CA VAL A 101 -8.39 6.93 -1.27
C VAL A 101 -8.76 5.68 -2.04
N LYS A 102 -7.83 5.20 -2.84
CA LYS A 102 -7.99 3.95 -3.58
C LYS A 102 -7.06 2.90 -2.99
N VAL A 103 -7.54 1.66 -2.96
CA VAL A 103 -6.76 0.53 -2.47
C VAL A 103 -6.68 -0.51 -3.58
N TYR A 104 -5.45 -0.93 -3.89
CA TYR A 104 -5.18 -1.95 -4.90
C TYR A 104 -4.36 -3.07 -4.29
N ARG A 105 -4.56 -4.27 -4.82
CA ARG A 105 -3.64 -5.39 -4.58
C ARG A 105 -2.85 -5.62 -5.86
N ALA A 106 -1.52 -5.57 -5.78
CA ALA A 106 -0.64 -5.87 -6.88
C ALA A 106 0.04 -7.21 -6.64
N ILE A 107 0.00 -8.08 -7.65
CA ILE A 107 0.64 -9.40 -7.61
C ILE A 107 1.65 -9.45 -8.75
N VAL A 108 2.90 -9.75 -8.41
CA VAL A 108 3.99 -9.87 -9.38
C VAL A 108 4.00 -11.29 -9.95
N ASN A 109 3.82 -11.39 -11.26
CA ASN A 109 3.80 -12.68 -11.98
C ASN A 109 5.04 -12.89 -12.84
#